data_1c0cb636f4190a7b6a813e77cfaa1a62
#
_entry.id   1c0cb636f4190a7b6a813e77cfaa1a62
#
_cell.length_a   1.000
_cell.length_b   1.000
_cell.length_c   1.000
_cell.angle_alpha   90.00
_cell.angle_beta   90.00
_cell.angle_gamma   90.00
#
_symmetry.space_group_name_H-M   'P 1'
#
loop_
_entity.id
_entity.type
_entity.pdbx_description
1 polymer ?
#
loop_
_entity_poly.entity_id
_entity_poly.type
_entity_poly.pdbx_seq_one_letter_code
_entity_poly.pdbx_strand_id
1 'polypeptide(L)'
;ETKLLIFGTDKEKLATFSFADETYLVWDVPEGGEVDHAFECVGGEASQKAVDQIIDLINPEGTISLLGVSEYAVPINTRMVLEKGLCLFGSSRSGREDFEKTVEMYQEHPEILGYLSNIVGAQVEIHSIADMNKAFELDIQKMMGKTIMIWKK
;
A
#
# COMPACT_ATOMS: atom_id res chain seq x y z
N GLU A 1 -14.08 -18.09 -1.93
CA GLU A 1 -14.28 -16.75 -1.36
C GLU A 1 -12.91 -16.14 -1.08
N THR A 2 -12.64 -14.93 -1.57
CA THR A 2 -11.35 -14.27 -1.39
C THR A 2 -11.41 -13.44 -0.11
N LYS A 3 -10.41 -13.58 0.77
CA LYS A 3 -10.24 -12.74 1.96
C LYS A 3 -9.18 -11.68 1.73
N LEU A 4 -9.44 -10.46 2.18
CA LEU A 4 -8.49 -9.36 2.18
C LEU A 4 -7.94 -9.14 3.59
N LEU A 5 -6.64 -9.40 3.76
CA LEU A 5 -5.90 -9.18 5.00
C LEU A 5 -5.01 -7.94 4.85
N ILE A 6 -5.05 -7.02 5.80
CA ILE A 6 -4.19 -5.83 5.78
C ILE A 6 -3.27 -5.84 7.01
N PHE A 7 -1.98 -5.67 6.74
CA PHE A 7 -0.92 -5.61 7.75
C PHE A 7 -0.37 -4.19 7.84
N GLY A 8 -0.18 -3.70 9.06
CA GLY A 8 0.35 -2.35 9.27
C GLY A 8 0.99 -2.17 10.63
N THR A 9 1.63 -1.02 10.82
CA THR A 9 2.31 -0.64 12.07
C THR A 9 1.49 0.30 12.94
N ASP A 10 0.36 0.79 12.45
CA ASP A 10 -0.44 1.82 13.10
C ASP A 10 -1.90 1.34 13.22
N LYS A 11 -2.34 1.14 14.46
CA LYS A 11 -3.68 0.61 14.75
C LYS A 11 -4.80 1.56 14.31
N GLU A 12 -4.59 2.88 14.42
CA GLU A 12 -5.60 3.86 14.02
C GLU A 12 -5.77 3.87 12.49
N LYS A 13 -4.64 3.77 11.76
CA LYS A 13 -4.68 3.62 10.30
C LYS A 13 -5.33 2.32 9.88
N LEU A 14 -5.01 1.21 10.53
CA LEU A 14 -5.64 -0.08 10.24
C LEU A 14 -7.16 -0.04 10.44
N ALA A 15 -7.66 0.65 11.44
CA ALA A 15 -9.09 0.80 11.71
C ALA A 15 -9.85 1.55 10.58
N THR A 16 -9.16 2.25 9.68
CA THR A 16 -9.81 2.94 8.55
C THR A 16 -10.09 2.03 7.36
N PHE A 17 -9.52 0.84 7.33
CA PHE A 17 -9.75 -0.13 6.26
C PHE A 17 -11.00 -0.98 6.53
N SER A 18 -12.16 -0.33 6.57
CA SER A 18 -13.45 -0.97 6.89
C SER A 18 -13.89 -2.03 5.87
N PHE A 19 -13.24 -2.10 4.73
CA PHE A 19 -13.48 -3.07 3.67
C PHE A 19 -12.58 -4.31 3.77
N ALA A 20 -11.58 -4.33 4.67
CA ALA A 20 -10.75 -5.49 4.91
C ALA A 20 -11.50 -6.51 5.76
N ASP A 21 -11.33 -7.79 5.45
CA ASP A 21 -11.89 -8.87 6.27
C ASP A 21 -11.19 -8.93 7.63
N GLU A 22 -9.88 -8.76 7.63
CA GLU A 22 -9.07 -8.75 8.85
C GLU A 22 -7.92 -7.76 8.76
N THR A 23 -7.54 -7.19 9.89
CA THR A 23 -6.38 -6.28 9.98
C THR A 23 -5.46 -6.70 11.10
N TYR A 24 -4.13 -6.66 10.87
CA TYR A 24 -3.13 -7.11 11.81
C TYR A 24 -2.01 -6.09 11.99
N LEU A 25 -1.55 -5.95 13.22
CA LEU A 25 -0.26 -5.31 13.46
C LEU A 25 0.85 -6.28 13.03
N VAL A 26 1.89 -5.75 12.38
CA VAL A 26 2.98 -6.57 11.82
C VAL A 26 3.75 -7.41 12.86
N TRP A 27 3.58 -7.12 14.14
CA TRP A 27 4.17 -7.88 15.25
C TRP A 27 3.18 -8.79 15.99
N ASP A 28 1.92 -8.82 15.54
CA ASP A 28 0.84 -9.61 16.15
C ASP A 28 0.09 -10.37 15.06
N VAL A 29 0.86 -11.13 14.29
CA VAL A 29 0.34 -11.90 13.15
C VAL A 29 -0.01 -13.30 13.64
N PRO A 30 -1.23 -13.80 13.33
CA PRO A 30 -1.61 -15.14 13.73
C PRO A 30 -0.73 -16.20 13.06
N GLU A 31 -0.41 -17.26 13.80
CA GLU A 31 0.26 -18.43 13.25
C GLU A 31 -0.68 -19.15 12.25
N GLY A 32 -0.14 -19.58 11.13
CA GLY A 32 -0.87 -20.41 10.14
C GLY A 32 -1.80 -19.61 9.21
N GLY A 33 -1.50 -18.32 8.98
CA GLY A 33 -2.22 -17.54 7.96
C GLY A 33 -2.04 -18.15 6.56
N GLU A 34 -3.15 -18.44 5.87
CA GLU A 34 -3.14 -18.90 4.48
C GLU A 34 -3.22 -17.67 3.57
N VAL A 35 -2.08 -17.27 2.99
CA VAL A 35 -1.97 -16.15 2.05
C VAL A 35 -1.50 -16.67 0.70
N ASP A 36 -2.30 -16.49 -0.33
CA ASP A 36 -1.96 -16.94 -1.70
C ASP A 36 -1.32 -15.83 -2.53
N HIS A 37 -1.75 -14.58 -2.27
CA HIS A 37 -1.27 -13.40 -3.00
C HIS A 37 -0.95 -12.29 -2.01
N ALA A 38 0.21 -11.65 -2.17
CA ALA A 38 0.63 -10.54 -1.33
C ALA A 38 1.06 -9.32 -2.14
N PHE A 39 0.76 -8.13 -1.61
CA PHE A 39 1.21 -6.85 -2.15
C PHE A 39 2.14 -6.19 -1.13
N GLU A 40 3.42 -6.06 -1.47
CA GLU A 40 4.37 -5.28 -0.68
C GLU A 40 4.22 -3.80 -1.05
N CYS A 41 3.72 -2.99 -0.13
CA CYS A 41 3.45 -1.56 -0.33
C CYS A 41 4.26 -0.67 0.64
N VAL A 42 5.24 -1.22 1.35
CA VAL A 42 5.96 -0.51 2.41
C VAL A 42 7.05 0.39 1.83
N GLY A 43 7.94 -0.17 1.03
CA GLY A 43 9.08 0.56 0.50
C GLY A 43 10.11 1.02 1.56
N GLY A 44 11.14 1.73 1.09
CA GLY A 44 12.19 2.27 1.94
C GLY A 44 12.96 1.20 2.73
N GLU A 45 13.53 1.58 3.87
CA GLU A 45 14.34 0.68 4.71
C GLU A 45 13.53 -0.48 5.34
N ALA A 46 12.24 -0.29 5.50
CA ALA A 46 11.37 -1.30 6.10
C ALA A 46 10.91 -2.38 5.10
N SER A 47 11.14 -2.19 3.80
CA SER A 47 10.72 -3.11 2.73
C SER A 47 11.28 -4.52 2.93
N GLN A 48 12.56 -4.65 3.35
CA GLN A 48 13.15 -5.96 3.61
C GLN A 48 12.34 -6.76 4.64
N LYS A 49 12.00 -6.13 5.76
CA LYS A 49 11.23 -6.80 6.82
C LYS A 49 9.83 -7.20 6.34
N ALA A 50 9.22 -6.35 5.53
CA ALA A 50 7.92 -6.65 4.95
C ALA A 50 8.00 -7.84 3.98
N VAL A 51 9.01 -7.87 3.09
CA VAL A 51 9.22 -8.97 2.15
C VAL A 51 9.52 -10.29 2.90
N ASP A 52 10.38 -10.26 3.92
CA ASP A 52 10.69 -11.44 4.73
C ASP A 52 9.41 -11.97 5.39
N GLN A 53 8.61 -11.09 6.01
CA GLN A 53 7.34 -11.48 6.64
C GLN A 53 6.33 -12.06 5.62
N ILE A 54 6.24 -11.46 4.43
CA ILE A 54 5.40 -12.00 3.36
C ILE A 54 5.86 -13.40 2.96
N ILE A 55 7.17 -13.61 2.77
CA ILE A 55 7.73 -14.92 2.41
C ILE A 55 7.45 -15.98 3.48
N ASP A 56 7.45 -15.60 4.75
CA ASP A 56 7.13 -16.51 5.85
C ASP A 56 5.65 -16.92 5.83
N LEU A 57 4.75 -15.97 5.56
CA LEU A 57 3.29 -16.19 5.62
C LEU A 57 2.69 -16.80 4.37
N ILE A 58 3.29 -16.53 3.20
CA ILE A 58 2.70 -16.92 1.92
C ILE A 58 2.75 -18.43 1.69
N ASN A 59 1.68 -18.96 1.15
CA ASN A 59 1.58 -20.38 0.77
C ASN A 59 2.58 -20.74 -0.33
N PRO A 60 2.96 -22.03 -0.46
CA PRO A 60 3.66 -22.52 -1.64
C PRO A 60 2.89 -22.16 -2.93
N GLU A 61 3.66 -21.86 -3.99
CA GLU A 61 3.16 -21.40 -5.30
C GLU A 61 2.46 -20.03 -5.28
N GLY A 62 2.53 -19.31 -4.15
CA GLY A 62 1.96 -17.97 -4.00
C GLY A 62 2.67 -16.91 -4.82
N THR A 63 2.02 -15.75 -4.95
CA THR A 63 2.56 -14.62 -5.72
C THR A 63 2.78 -13.39 -4.85
N ILE A 64 3.88 -12.68 -5.09
CA ILE A 64 4.25 -11.45 -4.39
C ILE A 64 4.39 -10.32 -5.40
N SER A 65 3.56 -9.29 -5.28
CA SER A 65 3.66 -8.06 -6.06
C SER A 65 4.46 -7.02 -5.28
N LEU A 66 5.62 -6.63 -5.81
CA LEU A 66 6.50 -5.63 -5.20
C LEU A 66 6.12 -4.25 -5.73
N LEU A 67 5.48 -3.44 -4.89
CA LEU A 67 5.00 -2.09 -5.21
C LEU A 67 5.70 -1.00 -4.38
N GLY A 68 6.31 -1.38 -3.25
CA GLY A 68 7.04 -0.46 -2.39
C GLY A 68 8.34 0.02 -3.05
N VAL A 69 8.54 1.34 -3.09
CA VAL A 69 9.75 1.93 -3.66
C VAL A 69 10.84 2.01 -2.61
N SER A 70 11.99 1.39 -2.86
CA SER A 70 13.19 1.46 -2.03
C SER A 70 14.32 2.18 -2.77
N GLU A 71 15.10 2.98 -2.04
CA GLU A 71 16.24 3.70 -2.61
C GLU A 71 17.38 2.76 -2.99
N TYR A 72 17.56 1.70 -2.20
CA TYR A 72 18.59 0.68 -2.39
C TYR A 72 18.00 -0.69 -2.67
N ALA A 73 18.81 -1.58 -3.20
CA ALA A 73 18.42 -2.97 -3.41
C ALA A 73 18.04 -3.64 -2.08
N VAL A 74 16.91 -4.33 -2.08
CA VAL A 74 16.39 -5.06 -0.92
C VAL A 74 16.81 -6.52 -1.04
N PRO A 75 17.48 -7.11 -0.05
CA PRO A 75 17.78 -8.53 -0.03
C PRO A 75 16.49 -9.36 0.02
N ILE A 76 16.48 -10.48 -0.69
CA ILE A 76 15.35 -11.43 -0.72
C ILE A 76 15.90 -12.82 -0.38
N ASN A 77 15.18 -13.55 0.49
CA ASN A 77 15.48 -14.93 0.79
C ASN A 77 15.17 -15.85 -0.41
N THR A 78 16.10 -15.91 -1.36
CA THR A 78 15.94 -16.67 -2.61
C THR A 78 15.80 -18.17 -2.37
N ARG A 79 16.31 -18.69 -1.24
CA ARG A 79 16.13 -20.09 -0.86
C ARG A 79 14.66 -20.39 -0.61
N MET A 80 13.97 -19.56 0.18
CA MET A 80 12.55 -19.74 0.46
C MET A 80 11.68 -19.52 -0.78
N VAL A 81 12.07 -18.58 -1.64
CA VAL A 81 11.42 -18.39 -2.94
C VAL A 81 11.46 -19.68 -3.76
N LEU A 82 12.63 -20.34 -3.81
CA LEU A 82 12.78 -21.61 -4.51
C LEU A 82 12.01 -22.74 -3.83
N GLU A 83 12.14 -22.89 -2.51
CA GLU A 83 11.52 -24.00 -1.75
C GLU A 83 9.98 -23.94 -1.81
N LYS A 84 9.40 -22.73 -1.77
CA LYS A 84 7.95 -22.53 -1.87
C LYS A 84 7.45 -22.39 -3.33
N GLY A 85 8.33 -22.30 -4.32
CA GLY A 85 7.95 -22.09 -5.72
C GLY A 85 7.26 -20.74 -5.96
N LEU A 86 7.69 -19.67 -5.28
CA LEU A 86 7.03 -18.37 -5.32
C LEU A 86 7.27 -17.63 -6.63
N CYS A 87 6.26 -16.86 -7.06
CA CYS A 87 6.38 -15.91 -8.14
C CYS A 87 6.47 -14.47 -7.59
N LEU A 88 7.59 -13.79 -7.84
CA LEU A 88 7.79 -12.39 -7.48
C LEU A 88 7.77 -11.54 -8.73
N PHE A 89 6.98 -10.48 -8.72
CA PHE A 89 6.94 -9.53 -9.83
C PHE A 89 6.75 -8.11 -9.32
N GLY A 90 7.13 -7.14 -10.15
CA GLY A 90 6.96 -5.72 -9.85
C GLY A 90 6.24 -5.02 -11.00
N SER A 91 5.57 -3.93 -10.66
CA SER A 91 4.98 -3.02 -11.63
C SER A 91 5.38 -1.59 -11.29
N SER A 92 5.81 -0.85 -12.28
CA SER A 92 6.23 0.53 -12.11
C SER A 92 5.70 1.40 -13.23
N ARG A 93 5.22 2.56 -12.86
CA ARG A 93 4.61 3.58 -13.73
C ARG A 93 3.26 3.14 -14.29
N SER A 94 2.38 4.11 -14.44
CA SER A 94 1.07 3.92 -15.05
C SER A 94 1.05 4.58 -16.42
N GLY A 95 0.56 3.86 -17.42
CA GLY A 95 0.28 4.38 -18.74
C GLY A 95 -1.17 4.87 -18.86
N ARG A 96 -1.52 5.32 -20.05
CA ARG A 96 -2.87 5.81 -20.34
C ARG A 96 -3.95 4.74 -20.08
N GLU A 97 -3.68 3.51 -20.50
CA GLU A 97 -4.62 2.39 -20.34
C GLU A 97 -4.92 2.09 -18.86
N ASP A 98 -3.93 2.27 -17.96
CA ASP A 98 -4.14 2.04 -16.53
C ASP A 98 -5.11 3.08 -15.94
N PHE A 99 -5.00 4.34 -16.39
CA PHE A 99 -5.94 5.38 -15.99
C PHE A 99 -7.34 5.15 -16.56
N GLU A 100 -7.45 4.73 -17.83
CA GLU A 100 -8.72 4.42 -18.45
C GLU A 100 -9.43 3.27 -17.71
N LYS A 101 -8.72 2.16 -17.42
CA LYS A 101 -9.24 1.03 -16.63
C LYS A 101 -9.62 1.44 -15.19
N THR A 102 -8.85 2.33 -14.58
CA THR A 102 -9.18 2.84 -13.25
C THR A 102 -10.49 3.62 -13.25
N VAL A 103 -10.73 4.45 -14.28
CA VAL A 103 -11.99 5.17 -14.43
C VAL A 103 -13.16 4.22 -14.68
N GLU A 104 -12.99 3.22 -15.55
CA GLU A 104 -13.98 2.17 -15.79
C GLU A 104 -14.35 1.44 -14.50
N MET A 105 -13.35 1.03 -13.72
CA MET A 105 -13.54 0.37 -12.43
C MET A 105 -14.37 1.25 -11.45
N TYR A 106 -14.11 2.55 -11.40
CA TYR A 106 -14.92 3.46 -10.56
C TYR A 106 -16.34 3.65 -11.05
N GLN A 107 -16.59 3.51 -12.34
CA GLN A 107 -17.93 3.56 -12.90
C GLN A 107 -18.72 2.30 -12.60
N GLU A 108 -18.05 1.15 -12.66
CA GLU A 108 -18.64 -0.16 -12.36
C GLU A 108 -18.84 -0.39 -10.84
N HIS A 109 -17.92 0.15 -10.03
CA HIS A 109 -17.85 -0.03 -8.58
C HIS A 109 -17.73 1.32 -7.85
N PRO A 110 -18.80 2.16 -7.85
CA PRO A 110 -18.74 3.51 -7.25
C PRO A 110 -18.52 3.49 -5.74
N GLU A 111 -18.80 2.39 -5.05
CA GLU A 111 -18.53 2.20 -3.63
C GLU A 111 -17.04 2.32 -3.29
N ILE A 112 -16.15 1.99 -4.22
CA ILE A 112 -14.69 2.09 -4.04
C ILE A 112 -14.27 3.54 -3.75
N LEU A 113 -14.94 4.53 -4.35
CA LEU A 113 -14.64 5.95 -4.11
C LEU A 113 -14.82 6.34 -2.64
N GLY A 114 -15.78 5.71 -1.95
CA GLY A 114 -15.98 5.88 -0.51
C GLY A 114 -14.77 5.41 0.30
N TYR A 115 -14.24 4.24 -0.03
CA TYR A 115 -13.03 3.71 0.62
C TYR A 115 -11.78 4.54 0.32
N LEU A 116 -11.64 5.01 -0.91
CA LEU A 116 -10.51 5.84 -1.33
C LEU A 116 -10.53 7.25 -0.75
N SER A 117 -11.64 7.72 -0.19
CA SER A 117 -11.69 9.02 0.45
C SER A 117 -10.66 9.19 1.56
N ASN A 118 -10.27 8.09 2.21
CA ASN A 118 -9.24 8.07 3.26
C ASN A 118 -7.81 8.33 2.76
N ILE A 119 -7.56 8.25 1.45
CA ILE A 119 -6.26 8.64 0.89
C ILE A 119 -6.11 10.16 0.72
N VAL A 120 -7.21 10.89 0.83
CA VAL A 120 -7.20 12.36 0.81
C VAL A 120 -7.02 12.84 2.25
N GLY A 121 -5.84 13.38 2.53
CA GLY A 121 -5.49 13.94 3.84
C GLY A 121 -5.77 15.44 3.92
N ALA A 122 -4.78 16.21 4.36
CA ALA A 122 -4.89 17.65 4.45
C ALA A 122 -5.09 18.29 3.07
N GLN A 123 -5.97 19.30 3.01
CA GLN A 123 -6.19 20.12 1.81
C GLN A 123 -5.75 21.55 2.12
N VAL A 124 -4.85 22.09 1.31
CA VAL A 124 -4.30 23.44 1.50
C VAL A 124 -4.56 24.27 0.26
N GLU A 125 -5.29 25.37 0.42
CA GLU A 125 -5.46 26.37 -0.66
C GLU A 125 -4.14 27.12 -0.85
N ILE A 126 -3.68 27.20 -2.09
CA ILE A 126 -2.40 27.80 -2.44
C ILE A 126 -2.61 29.17 -3.09
N HIS A 127 -2.19 30.20 -2.37
CA HIS A 127 -2.19 31.59 -2.83
C HIS A 127 -0.77 32.18 -2.81
N SER A 128 0.16 31.53 -2.12
CA SER A 128 1.53 32.01 -1.93
C SER A 128 2.52 30.84 -1.76
N ILE A 129 3.82 31.17 -1.84
CA ILE A 129 4.90 30.22 -1.54
C ILE A 129 4.82 29.75 -0.06
N ALA A 130 4.37 30.60 0.85
CA ALA A 130 4.21 30.22 2.24
C ALA A 130 3.15 29.10 2.42
N ASP A 131 2.07 29.13 1.65
CA ASP A 131 1.05 28.07 1.68
C ASP A 131 1.59 26.76 1.11
N MET A 132 2.44 26.83 0.08
CA MET A 132 3.13 25.63 -0.43
C MET A 132 4.04 25.02 0.63
N ASN A 133 4.85 25.82 1.32
CA ASN A 133 5.72 25.34 2.39
C ASN A 133 4.89 24.67 3.50
N LYS A 134 3.78 25.29 3.90
CA LYS A 134 2.85 24.69 4.88
C LYS A 134 2.30 23.34 4.42
N ALA A 135 1.97 23.19 3.14
CA ALA A 135 1.49 21.93 2.60
C ALA A 135 2.58 20.84 2.70
N PHE A 136 3.83 21.16 2.38
CA PHE A 136 4.96 20.24 2.53
C PHE A 136 5.23 19.88 4.01
N GLU A 137 5.16 20.87 4.92
CA GLU A 137 5.32 20.62 6.35
C GLU A 137 4.25 19.65 6.88
N LEU A 138 3.00 19.79 6.45
CA LEU A 138 1.92 18.87 6.80
C LEU A 138 2.16 17.45 6.26
N ASP A 139 2.66 17.33 5.03
CA ASP A 139 2.96 16.03 4.43
C ASP A 139 4.10 15.31 5.15
N ILE A 140 5.14 16.03 5.56
CA ILE A 140 6.28 15.51 6.33
C ILE A 140 5.84 14.98 7.71
N GLN A 141 4.81 15.54 8.31
CA GLN A 141 4.26 15.07 9.59
C GLN A 141 3.62 13.67 9.49
N LYS A 142 3.58 13.08 8.29
CA LYS A 142 3.04 11.73 8.03
C LYS A 142 1.61 11.54 8.56
N MET A 143 0.79 12.56 8.47
CA MET A 143 -0.63 12.45 8.76
C MET A 143 -1.30 11.46 7.80
N MET A 144 -2.49 11.00 8.16
CA MET A 144 -3.24 10.08 7.30
C MET A 144 -3.57 10.72 5.95
N GLY A 145 -3.42 9.96 4.88
CA GLY A 145 -3.69 10.38 3.52
C GLY A 145 -2.58 11.25 2.91
N LYS A 146 -2.81 11.71 1.71
CA LYS A 146 -1.92 12.59 0.95
C LYS A 146 -2.34 14.04 1.09
N THR A 147 -1.38 14.94 1.29
CA THR A 147 -1.64 16.38 1.30
C THR A 147 -1.93 16.87 -0.11
N ILE A 148 -3.06 17.54 -0.28
CA ILE A 148 -3.51 18.07 -1.57
C ILE A 148 -3.37 19.58 -1.59
N MET A 149 -2.70 20.10 -2.61
CA MET A 149 -2.62 21.54 -2.90
C MET A 149 -3.74 21.94 -3.85
N ILE A 150 -4.59 22.86 -3.42
CA ILE A 150 -5.71 23.38 -4.21
C ILE A 150 -5.32 24.75 -4.78
N TRP A 151 -5.13 24.81 -6.08
CA TRP A 151 -4.83 26.06 -6.79
C TRP A 151 -6.10 26.71 -7.27
N LYS A 152 -6.40 27.90 -6.76
CA LYS A 152 -7.47 28.74 -7.34
C LYS A 152 -6.88 29.59 -8.46
N LYS A 153 -7.54 29.52 -9.60
CA LYS A 153 -7.25 30.42 -10.72
C LYS A 153 -7.73 31.82 -10.40
#